data_f56aaea6569556ad0d1a83ccb0c586b0
#
_entry.id   f56aaea6569556ad0d1a83ccb0c586b0
#
_cell.length_a   1.000
_cell.length_b   1.000
_cell.length_c   1.000
_cell.angle_alpha   90.00
_cell.angle_beta   90.00
_cell.angle_gamma   90.00
#
_symmetry.space_group_name_H-M   'P 1'
#
loop_
_entity.id
_entity.type
_entity.pdbx_description
1 polymer ?
#
loop_
_entity_poly.entity_id
_entity_poly.type
_entity_poly.pdbx_seq_one_letter_code
_entity_poly.pdbx_strand_id
1 'polypeptide(L)'
;MPELPEVETTIRYLKSKVKGKKIISINRSQKKLRKNLNFQDLEQISQKKIISVERFAKYIIIGLENDNYIIIHLGMSGRLKFYSNENYKKEKHDHVVLQFNEFKIIFNDPRRFGMFFRLKDSKEVKFFFNN
;
A
#
# COMPACT_ATOMS: atom_id res chain seq x y z
N MET A 1 -8.57 2.38 16.07
CA MET A 1 -7.69 3.13 15.16
C MET A 1 -6.24 2.78 15.44
N PRO A 2 -5.44 2.41 14.42
CA PRO A 2 -4.03 2.11 14.65
C PRO A 2 -3.28 3.32 15.21
N GLU A 3 -2.52 3.08 16.26
CA GLU A 3 -1.70 4.10 16.91
C GLU A 3 -0.32 4.17 16.23
N LEU A 4 0.44 5.24 16.51
CA LEU A 4 1.77 5.41 15.92
C LEU A 4 2.69 4.22 16.14
N PRO A 5 2.77 3.60 17.34
CA PRO A 5 3.62 2.42 17.51
C PRO A 5 3.22 1.26 16.61
N GLU A 6 1.93 1.05 16.37
CA GLU A 6 1.46 -0.01 15.47
C GLU A 6 1.83 0.30 14.02
N VAL A 7 1.70 1.57 13.61
CA VAL A 7 2.10 2.01 12.27
C VAL A 7 3.60 1.81 12.08
N GLU A 8 4.41 2.17 13.07
CA GLU A 8 5.87 1.97 13.01
C GLU A 8 6.24 0.50 12.87
N THR A 9 5.57 -0.37 13.62
CA THR A 9 5.82 -1.81 13.56
C THR A 9 5.46 -2.35 12.18
N THR A 10 4.33 -1.92 11.65
CA THR A 10 3.89 -2.31 10.30
C THR A 10 4.90 -1.88 9.25
N ILE A 11 5.38 -0.64 9.32
CA ILE A 11 6.34 -0.10 8.37
C ILE A 11 7.67 -0.86 8.44
N ARG A 12 8.14 -1.14 9.62
CA ARG A 12 9.40 -1.86 9.81
C ARG A 12 9.33 -3.25 9.18
N TYR A 13 8.23 -3.96 9.44
CA TYR A 13 8.04 -5.29 8.86
C TYR A 13 7.89 -5.20 7.34
N LEU A 14 7.07 -4.28 6.87
CA LEU A 14 6.86 -4.05 5.44
C LEU A 14 8.19 -3.78 4.73
N LYS A 15 8.97 -2.84 5.27
CA LYS A 15 10.26 -2.47 4.70
C LYS A 15 11.19 -3.67 4.59
N SER A 16 11.24 -4.53 5.62
CA SER A 16 12.09 -5.72 5.61
C SER A 16 11.67 -6.72 4.53
N LYS A 17 10.38 -6.74 4.16
CA LYS A 17 9.86 -7.67 3.16
C LYS A 17 9.98 -7.16 1.73
N VAL A 18 9.75 -5.87 1.51
CA VAL A 18 9.49 -5.40 0.14
C VAL A 18 10.58 -4.52 -0.46
N LYS A 19 11.49 -3.96 0.34
CA LYS A 19 12.52 -3.06 -0.21
C LYS A 19 13.37 -3.79 -1.24
N GLY A 20 13.47 -3.21 -2.43
CA GLY A 20 14.17 -3.81 -3.54
C GLY A 20 13.39 -4.85 -4.30
N LYS A 21 12.16 -5.16 -3.89
CA LYS A 21 11.33 -6.15 -4.56
C LYS A 21 10.45 -5.51 -5.62
N LYS A 22 10.14 -6.30 -6.64
CA LYS A 22 9.29 -5.87 -7.75
C LYS A 22 7.86 -6.28 -7.50
N ILE A 23 6.94 -5.34 -7.65
CA ILE A 23 5.51 -5.63 -7.62
C ILE A 23 5.16 -6.28 -8.96
N ILE A 24 4.79 -7.55 -8.94
CA ILE A 24 4.45 -8.30 -10.15
C ILE A 24 3.10 -7.82 -10.69
N SER A 25 2.12 -7.71 -9.80
CA SER A 25 0.79 -7.21 -10.17
C SER A 25 0.12 -6.60 -8.96
N ILE A 26 -0.90 -5.79 -9.22
CA ILE A 26 -1.73 -5.18 -8.20
C ILE A 26 -3.18 -5.27 -8.64
N ASN A 27 -4.05 -5.66 -7.72
CA ASN A 27 -5.48 -5.73 -7.95
C ASN A 27 -6.21 -5.01 -6.84
N ARG A 28 -7.35 -4.43 -7.15
CA ARG A 28 -8.19 -3.79 -6.16
C ARG A 28 -9.62 -4.33 -6.26
N SER A 29 -10.33 -4.31 -5.14
CA SER A 29 -11.77 -4.59 -5.14
C SER A 29 -12.50 -3.40 -5.76
N GLN A 30 -13.79 -3.60 -6.09
CA GLN A 30 -14.62 -2.52 -6.60
C GLN A 30 -15.17 -1.62 -5.50
N LYS A 31 -15.03 -2.01 -4.24
CA LYS A 31 -15.49 -1.23 -3.11
C LYS A 31 -14.58 -0.02 -2.90
N LYS A 32 -15.18 1.09 -2.51
CA LYS A 32 -14.45 2.34 -2.34
C LYS A 32 -13.88 2.48 -0.95
N LEU A 33 -12.59 2.82 -0.89
CA LEU A 33 -11.95 3.35 0.29
C LEU A 33 -12.13 4.87 0.30
N ARG A 34 -11.62 5.54 1.33
CA ARG A 34 -11.68 7.01 1.38
C ARG A 34 -10.87 7.63 0.23
N LYS A 35 -9.74 7.04 -0.13
CA LYS A 35 -9.00 7.33 -1.36
C LYS A 35 -8.56 6.03 -2.00
N ASN A 36 -8.74 5.92 -3.29
CA ASN A 36 -8.55 4.69 -4.06
C ASN A 36 -7.54 4.83 -5.17
N LEU A 37 -7.13 3.67 -5.68
CA LEU A 37 -6.43 3.54 -6.96
C LEU A 37 -7.44 3.57 -8.10
N ASN A 38 -7.13 4.31 -9.16
CA ASN A 38 -7.88 4.20 -10.40
C ASN A 38 -7.19 3.20 -11.34
N PHE A 39 -7.77 2.97 -12.51
CA PHE A 39 -7.24 1.99 -13.45
C PHE A 39 -5.83 2.34 -13.93
N GLN A 40 -5.56 3.61 -14.20
CA GLN A 40 -4.23 4.06 -14.62
C GLN A 40 -3.20 3.86 -13.51
N ASP A 41 -3.61 4.07 -12.26
CA ASP A 41 -2.70 3.86 -11.13
C ASP A 41 -2.22 2.42 -11.07
N LEU A 42 -3.11 1.46 -11.33
CA LEU A 42 -2.73 0.04 -11.31
C LEU A 42 -1.66 -0.23 -12.37
N GLU A 43 -1.80 0.33 -13.56
CA GLU A 43 -0.82 0.16 -14.62
C GLU A 43 0.52 0.78 -14.25
N GLN A 44 0.51 1.95 -13.60
CA GLN A 44 1.73 2.64 -13.21
C GLN A 44 2.46 1.99 -12.03
N ILE A 45 1.77 1.20 -11.24
CA ILE A 45 2.38 0.49 -10.10
C ILE A 45 2.89 -0.88 -10.52
N SER A 46 2.19 -1.56 -11.41
CA SER A 46 2.52 -2.92 -11.84
C SER A 46 3.91 -2.95 -12.46
N GLN A 47 4.68 -3.98 -12.11
CA GLN A 47 6.04 -4.21 -12.62
C GLN A 47 7.09 -3.20 -12.14
N LYS A 48 6.77 -2.42 -11.11
CA LYS A 48 7.71 -1.45 -10.54
C LYS A 48 8.39 -2.02 -9.30
N LYS A 49 9.66 -1.65 -9.16
CA LYS A 49 10.48 -2.03 -8.01
C LYS A 49 10.23 -1.04 -6.87
N ILE A 50 10.13 -1.54 -5.65
CA ILE A 50 10.02 -0.71 -4.46
C ILE A 50 11.41 -0.23 -4.04
N ILE A 51 11.56 1.07 -3.96
CA ILE A 51 12.83 1.73 -3.62
C ILE A 51 12.89 2.07 -2.14
N SER A 52 11.78 2.52 -1.56
CA SER A 52 11.76 2.99 -0.18
C SER A 52 10.42 2.72 0.47
N VAL A 53 10.43 2.62 1.79
CA VAL A 53 9.23 2.58 2.62
C VAL A 53 9.47 3.54 3.78
N GLU A 54 8.66 4.57 3.87
CA GLU A 54 8.81 5.62 4.86
C GLU A 54 7.48 5.94 5.53
N ARG A 55 7.56 6.68 6.62
CA ARG A 55 6.38 7.11 7.38
C ARG A 55 6.32 8.64 7.44
N PHE A 56 5.13 9.17 7.29
CA PHE A 56 4.82 10.54 7.65
C PHE A 56 3.52 10.53 8.45
N ALA A 57 3.59 10.90 9.74
CA ALA A 57 2.47 10.77 10.66
C ALA A 57 1.96 9.32 10.63
N LYS A 58 0.69 9.09 10.33
CA LYS A 58 0.11 7.74 10.22
C LYS A 58 0.02 7.24 8.78
N TYR A 59 0.68 7.94 7.85
CA TYR A 59 0.76 7.52 6.47
C TYR A 59 1.99 6.65 6.24
N ILE A 60 1.82 5.66 5.37
CA ILE A 60 2.90 4.84 4.85
C ILE A 60 3.17 5.32 3.42
N ILE A 61 4.41 5.65 3.12
CA ILE A 61 4.81 6.16 1.81
C ILE A 61 5.76 5.15 1.19
N ILE A 62 5.31 4.50 0.11
CA ILE A 62 6.13 3.52 -0.62
C ILE A 62 6.62 4.19 -1.90
N GLY A 63 7.93 4.41 -1.98
CA GLY A 63 8.55 4.93 -3.18
C GLY A 63 8.86 3.82 -4.17
N LEU A 64 8.46 4.02 -5.41
CA LEU A 64 8.71 3.10 -6.51
C LEU A 64 9.73 3.71 -7.46
N GLU A 65 10.35 2.89 -8.29
CA GLU A 65 11.22 3.41 -9.33
C GLU A 65 10.46 4.34 -10.29
N ASN A 66 11.18 5.22 -10.97
CA ASN A 66 10.62 6.22 -11.88
C ASN A 66 9.76 7.28 -11.16
N ASP A 67 10.17 7.64 -9.93
CA ASP A 67 9.55 8.73 -9.17
C ASP A 67 8.02 8.56 -9.08
N ASN A 68 7.59 7.48 -8.46
CA ASN A 68 6.22 7.01 -8.43
C ASN A 68 5.93 6.49 -7.01
N TYR A 69 4.77 6.76 -6.44
CA TYR A 69 4.54 6.53 -5.01
C TYR A 69 3.19 5.90 -4.73
N ILE A 70 3.19 4.97 -3.77
CA ILE A 70 1.96 4.43 -3.16
C ILE A 70 1.83 5.04 -1.78
N ILE A 71 0.65 5.55 -1.46
CA ILE A 71 0.34 6.14 -0.17
C ILE A 71 -0.75 5.30 0.50
N ILE A 72 -0.48 4.88 1.74
CA ILE A 72 -1.41 4.05 2.50
C ILE A 72 -1.71 4.74 3.83
N HIS A 73 -2.98 4.77 4.22
CA HIS A 73 -3.43 5.18 5.55
C HIS A 73 -4.35 4.09 6.08
N LEU A 74 -4.08 3.61 7.28
CA LEU A 74 -4.83 2.46 7.81
C LEU A 74 -6.23 2.83 8.31
N GLY A 75 -6.52 4.12 8.47
CA GLY A 75 -7.84 4.57 8.90
C GLY A 75 -8.20 4.05 10.27
N MET A 76 -9.41 3.54 10.41
CA MET A 76 -9.93 3.03 11.68
C MET A 76 -9.67 1.53 11.85
N SER A 77 -9.77 0.77 10.76
CA SER A 77 -9.72 -0.70 10.82
C SER A 77 -8.82 -1.32 9.77
N GLY A 78 -8.05 -0.49 9.05
CA GLY A 78 -7.17 -1.00 8.00
C GLY A 78 -5.95 -1.70 8.56
N ARG A 79 -5.51 -2.73 7.86
CA ARG A 79 -4.27 -3.44 8.18
C ARG A 79 -3.68 -4.05 6.93
N LEU A 80 -2.37 -4.27 6.97
CA LEU A 80 -1.66 -5.01 5.94
C LEU A 80 -1.47 -6.43 6.41
N LYS A 81 -1.85 -7.39 5.57
CA LYS A 81 -1.68 -8.82 5.83
C LYS A 81 -0.66 -9.38 4.86
N PHE A 82 0.13 -10.32 5.33
CA PHE A 82 1.23 -10.91 4.57
C PHE A 82 1.01 -12.41 4.45
N TYR A 83 0.99 -12.92 3.22
CA TYR A 83 0.77 -14.34 2.96
C TYR A 83 1.78 -14.85 1.96
N SER A 84 2.22 -16.10 2.12
CA SER A 84 2.88 -16.79 1.01
C SER A 84 1.82 -16.99 -0.10
N ASN A 85 2.29 -17.08 -1.35
CA ASN A 85 1.35 -17.20 -2.48
C ASN A 85 0.39 -18.38 -2.36
N GLU A 86 0.85 -19.47 -1.77
CA GLU A 86 0.07 -20.70 -1.64
C GLU A 86 -1.01 -20.62 -0.57
N ASN A 87 -0.87 -19.70 0.38
CA ASN A 87 -1.72 -19.65 1.57
C ASN A 87 -2.80 -18.58 1.52
N TYR A 88 -2.80 -17.75 0.49
CA TYR A 88 -3.76 -16.66 0.42
C TYR A 88 -5.11 -17.14 -0.09
N LYS A 89 -6.17 -16.84 0.68
CA LYS A 89 -7.56 -16.96 0.23
C LYS A 89 -8.22 -15.62 0.46
N LYS A 90 -8.86 -15.09 -0.58
CA LYS A 90 -9.50 -13.78 -0.50
C LYS A 90 -10.57 -13.75 0.59
N GLU A 91 -10.52 -12.72 1.42
CA GLU A 91 -11.49 -12.45 2.45
C GLU A 91 -12.36 -11.24 2.08
N LYS A 92 -13.49 -11.11 2.77
CA LYS A 92 -14.54 -10.14 2.43
C LYS A 92 -14.04 -8.70 2.33
N HIS A 93 -13.10 -8.30 3.19
CA HIS A 93 -12.66 -6.91 3.27
C HIS A 93 -11.26 -6.69 2.69
N ASP A 94 -10.81 -7.60 1.84
CA ASP A 94 -9.54 -7.46 1.14
C ASP A 94 -9.74 -6.54 -0.06
N HIS A 95 -9.20 -5.33 0.03
CA HIS A 95 -9.45 -4.29 -0.97
C HIS A 95 -8.33 -4.13 -1.99
N VAL A 96 -7.10 -4.37 -1.59
CA VAL A 96 -5.95 -4.27 -2.49
C VAL A 96 -5.05 -5.47 -2.25
N VAL A 97 -4.59 -6.09 -3.33
CA VAL A 97 -3.65 -7.21 -3.29
C VAL A 97 -2.42 -6.83 -4.10
N LEU A 98 -1.28 -6.78 -3.44
CA LEU A 98 0.02 -6.62 -4.08
C LEU A 98 0.64 -8.00 -4.22
N GLN A 99 0.94 -8.40 -5.45
CA GLN A 99 1.56 -9.70 -5.75
C GLN A 99 3.05 -9.52 -5.96
N PHE A 100 3.85 -10.25 -5.19
CA PHE A 100 5.30 -10.38 -5.38
C PHE A 100 5.62 -11.80 -5.83
N ASN A 101 6.89 -12.10 -6.14
CA ASN A 101 7.25 -13.44 -6.63
C ASN A 101 6.85 -14.55 -5.66
N GLU A 102 7.10 -14.37 -4.38
CA GLU A 102 6.93 -15.42 -3.39
C GLU A 102 5.82 -15.18 -2.38
N PHE A 103 5.26 -13.97 -2.36
CA PHE A 103 4.28 -13.61 -1.34
C PHE A 103 3.32 -12.54 -1.85
N LYS A 104 2.26 -12.32 -1.09
CA LYS A 104 1.28 -11.28 -1.32
C LYS A 104 1.16 -10.38 -0.09
N ILE A 105 0.88 -9.12 -0.34
CA ILE A 105 0.51 -8.18 0.69
C ILE A 105 -0.89 -7.69 0.40
N ILE A 106 -1.76 -7.76 1.39
CA ILE A 106 -3.17 -7.45 1.25
C ILE A 106 -3.53 -6.30 2.17
N PHE A 107 -4.20 -5.28 1.63
CA PHE A 107 -4.81 -4.22 2.43
C PHE A 107 -6.23 -4.62 2.74
N ASN A 108 -6.49 -4.92 4.02
CA ASN A 108 -7.80 -5.32 4.53
C ASN A 108 -8.37 -4.18 5.37
N ASP A 109 -9.60 -3.79 5.12
CA ASP A 109 -10.21 -2.66 5.82
C ASP A 109 -11.73 -2.79 5.88
N PRO A 110 -12.27 -3.39 6.93
CA PRO A 110 -13.72 -3.58 7.05
C PRO A 110 -14.52 -2.29 7.00
N ARG A 111 -14.04 -1.22 7.61
CA ARG A 111 -14.79 0.05 7.69
C ARG A 111 -14.55 0.97 6.52
N ARG A 112 -13.54 0.70 5.72
CA ARG A 112 -13.21 1.45 4.50
C ARG A 112 -12.94 2.94 4.70
N PHE A 113 -12.45 3.33 5.90
CA PHE A 113 -11.99 4.69 6.16
C PHE A 113 -10.52 4.88 5.85
N GLY A 114 -9.83 3.81 5.46
CA GLY A 114 -8.45 3.88 5.05
C GLY A 114 -8.29 4.45 3.65
N MET A 115 -7.04 4.58 3.26
CA MET A 115 -6.68 5.07 1.94
C MET A 115 -5.59 4.20 1.35
N PHE A 116 -5.69 3.95 0.05
CA PHE A 116 -4.63 3.29 -0.71
C PHE A 116 -4.67 3.91 -2.10
N PHE A 117 -3.74 4.82 -2.37
CA PHE A 117 -3.78 5.60 -3.60
C PHE A 117 -2.37 5.89 -4.09
N ARG A 118 -2.29 6.47 -5.27
CA ARG A 118 -1.02 6.76 -5.92
C ARG A 118 -0.81 8.26 -6.06
N LEU A 119 0.44 8.69 -5.82
CA LEU A 119 0.90 10.02 -6.21
C LEU A 119 1.96 9.81 -7.29
N LYS A 120 1.91 10.60 -8.34
CA LYS A 120 2.65 10.32 -9.57
C LYS A 120 4.12 10.72 -9.52
N ASP A 121 4.51 11.59 -8.57
CA ASP A 121 5.89 12.03 -8.45
C ASP A 121 6.15 12.65 -7.08
N SER A 122 7.42 12.97 -6.80
CA SER A 122 7.83 13.55 -5.53
C SER A 122 7.25 14.95 -5.30
N LYS A 123 6.93 15.68 -6.36
CA LYS A 123 6.30 17.00 -6.22
C LYS A 123 4.89 16.85 -5.64
N GLU A 124 4.13 15.87 -6.14
CA GLU A 124 2.80 15.59 -5.59
C GLU A 124 2.88 15.15 -4.14
N VAL A 125 3.87 14.34 -3.79
CA VAL A 125 4.07 13.89 -2.41
C VAL A 125 4.31 15.09 -1.50
N LYS A 126 5.22 15.98 -1.88
CA LYS A 126 5.50 17.19 -1.11
C LYS A 126 4.25 18.07 -0.97
N PHE A 127 3.53 18.26 -2.05
CA PHE A 127 2.32 19.06 -2.03
C PHE A 127 1.27 18.44 -1.10
N PHE A 128 1.06 17.14 -1.20
CA PHE A 128 0.07 16.44 -0.38
C PHE A 128 0.37 16.58 1.11
N PHE A 129 1.63 16.41 1.51
CA PHE A 129 2.00 16.39 2.93
C PHE A 129 2.34 17.75 3.52
N ASN A 130 2.50 18.78 2.71
CA ASN A 130 2.83 20.13 3.18
C ASN A 130 1.63 21.09 3.18
N ASN A 131 0.43 20.59 2.92
CA ASN A 131 -0.78 21.40 2.93
C ASN A 131 -1.66 21.10 4.13
#